data_d2b7ba00c8d52848b88ee7a00edeca2f
#
_entry.id   d2b7ba00c8d52848b88ee7a00edeca2f
#
_cell.length_a   1.000
_cell.length_b   1.000
_cell.length_c   1.000
_cell.angle_alpha   90.00
_cell.angle_beta   90.00
_cell.angle_gamma   90.00
#
_symmetry.space_group_name_H-M   'P 1'
#
loop_
_entity.id
_entity.type
_entity.pdbx_description
1 polymer ?
#
loop_
_entity_poly.entity_id
_entity_poly.type
_entity_poly.pdbx_seq_one_letter_code
_entity_poly.pdbx_strand_id
1 'polypeptide(L)'
;MTKSVVIGAGWHPGLFRKEATQLIDSCDFIHSNALICDSSEADNFLARSSLISEVFSPGGIVSIENTIESVSASFLALEIQGSVAVKSSRSGERIEGWSSREIAGEIGGMLVAAGRDINLTNPDVTLRIHLLAPSNGTVHPDDFVAEPVVAWGITIQQGDDWPERRAPHRPFFKPVSLDPKLARTMVNLACPKGGTLLDPFCGTGGLIVEGILCGIDSYGSDLAWPMVVGTRENADWAQKRGGKGDFEIRNGSALELSEIWDGPFDGFVFDPPYGRNAWKSADGFDLLEGALSACTSVSKKHANLVTLIPWPPSSIAESVETGTSFGKSWDEIKTAFSKAGWKIVTTIPIRVHRSLARMLIHAVRK
;
A
#
# COMPACT_ATOMS: atom_id res chain seq x y z
N MET A 1 -23.17 7.31 -12.08
CA MET A 1 -22.53 6.65 -10.93
C MET A 1 -21.91 7.70 -10.04
N THR A 2 -21.99 7.54 -8.75
CA THR A 2 -21.41 8.48 -7.78
C THR A 2 -19.89 8.33 -7.79
N LYS A 3 -19.16 9.45 -7.83
CA LYS A 3 -17.70 9.47 -7.81
C LYS A 3 -17.18 9.66 -6.39
N SER A 4 -16.03 9.08 -6.13
CA SER A 4 -15.26 9.25 -4.90
C SER A 4 -13.85 9.71 -5.21
N VAL A 5 -13.28 10.52 -4.31
CA VAL A 5 -11.87 10.90 -4.36
C VAL A 5 -11.14 10.17 -3.24
N VAL A 6 -10.05 9.51 -3.58
CA VAL A 6 -9.20 8.77 -2.63
C VAL A 6 -7.88 9.50 -2.47
N ILE A 7 -7.54 9.86 -1.25
CA ILE A 7 -6.28 10.52 -0.89
C ILE A 7 -5.34 9.51 -0.26
N GLY A 8 -4.15 9.38 -0.82
CA GLY A 8 -3.10 8.51 -0.29
C GLY A 8 -2.42 9.06 0.96
N ALA A 9 -1.82 8.19 1.74
CA ALA A 9 -1.17 8.53 3.02
C ALA A 9 0.13 9.34 2.90
N GLY A 10 0.61 9.61 1.72
CA GLY A 10 1.71 10.56 1.45
C GLY A 10 3.13 10.05 1.69
N TRP A 11 3.35 8.94 2.42
CA TRP A 11 4.72 8.46 2.67
C TRP A 11 5.34 7.73 1.47
N HIS A 12 4.52 7.19 0.57
CA HIS A 12 5.00 6.52 -0.64
C HIS A 12 3.99 6.58 -1.80
N PRO A 13 3.91 7.69 -2.55
CA PRO A 13 2.96 7.87 -3.64
C PRO A 13 3.05 6.78 -4.73
N GLY A 14 4.25 6.33 -5.07
CA GLY A 14 4.45 5.26 -6.05
C GLY A 14 3.81 3.93 -5.63
N LEU A 15 3.92 3.54 -4.35
CA LEU A 15 3.23 2.36 -3.82
C LEU A 15 1.71 2.52 -3.84
N PHE A 16 1.20 3.69 -3.43
CA PHE A 16 -0.23 3.99 -3.46
C PHE A 16 -0.81 3.83 -4.87
N ARG A 17 -0.17 4.44 -5.88
CA ARG A 17 -0.61 4.30 -7.28
C ARG A 17 -0.54 2.86 -7.77
N LYS A 18 0.55 2.15 -7.43
CA LYS A 18 0.69 0.75 -7.84
C LYS A 18 -0.35 -0.15 -7.18
N GLU A 19 -0.62 0.03 -5.89
CA GLU A 19 -1.67 -0.71 -5.18
C GLU A 19 -3.04 -0.42 -5.79
N ALA A 20 -3.36 0.86 -6.06
CA ALA A 20 -4.61 1.25 -6.70
C ALA A 20 -4.81 0.57 -8.07
N THR A 21 -3.78 0.57 -8.94
CA THR A 21 -3.87 -0.09 -10.26
C THR A 21 -4.04 -1.61 -10.21
N GLN A 22 -3.85 -2.24 -9.05
CA GLN A 22 -4.08 -3.67 -8.87
C GLN A 22 -5.44 -3.97 -8.22
N LEU A 23 -5.98 -3.04 -7.44
CA LEU A 23 -7.21 -3.24 -6.66
C LEU A 23 -8.43 -2.54 -7.23
N ILE A 24 -8.26 -1.57 -8.12
CA ILE A 24 -9.31 -0.79 -8.77
C ILE A 24 -9.27 -1.08 -10.27
N ASP A 25 -10.42 -1.44 -10.85
CA ASP A 25 -10.51 -1.73 -12.28
C ASP A 25 -10.41 -0.44 -13.14
N SER A 26 -10.94 0.69 -12.66
CA SER A 26 -10.89 1.97 -13.37
C SER A 26 -10.78 3.15 -12.41
N CYS A 27 -9.70 3.91 -12.54
CA CYS A 27 -9.50 5.17 -11.82
C CYS A 27 -8.65 6.15 -12.63
N ASP A 28 -8.84 7.45 -12.37
CA ASP A 28 -8.00 8.51 -12.90
C ASP A 28 -7.12 9.08 -11.79
N PHE A 29 -5.80 9.07 -11.98
CA PHE A 29 -4.88 9.75 -11.08
C PHE A 29 -4.89 11.25 -11.35
N ILE A 30 -5.27 12.00 -10.34
CA ILE A 30 -5.38 13.47 -10.39
C ILE A 30 -4.19 14.17 -9.74
N HIS A 31 -3.46 13.43 -8.93
CA HIS A 31 -2.25 13.87 -8.25
C HIS A 31 -1.40 12.64 -7.95
N SER A 32 -0.09 12.81 -7.72
CA SER A 32 0.79 11.68 -7.33
C SER A 32 0.26 10.89 -6.13
N ASN A 33 -0.55 11.52 -5.31
CA ASN A 33 -1.11 10.97 -4.07
C ASN A 33 -2.64 11.02 -4.00
N ALA A 34 -3.33 11.11 -5.13
CA ALA A 34 -4.79 11.11 -5.16
C ALA A 34 -5.34 10.58 -6.49
N LEU A 35 -6.51 9.92 -6.41
CA LEU A 35 -7.24 9.43 -7.56
C LEU A 35 -8.75 9.69 -7.41
N ILE A 36 -9.45 9.61 -8.54
CA ILE A 36 -10.91 9.60 -8.58
C ILE A 36 -11.38 8.31 -9.25
N CYS A 37 -12.39 7.67 -8.67
CA CYS A 37 -13.00 6.44 -9.17
C CYS A 37 -14.50 6.38 -8.85
N ASP A 38 -15.17 5.32 -9.26
CA ASP A 38 -16.54 5.05 -8.83
C ASP A 38 -16.58 4.69 -7.34
N SER A 39 -17.67 5.04 -6.64
CA SER A 39 -17.74 4.89 -5.18
C SER A 39 -17.63 3.43 -4.74
N SER A 40 -18.19 2.48 -5.49
CA SER A 40 -18.03 1.05 -5.21
C SER A 40 -16.57 0.58 -5.26
N GLU A 41 -15.77 1.14 -6.18
CA GLU A 41 -14.34 0.86 -6.29
C GLU A 41 -13.57 1.47 -5.10
N ALA A 42 -13.95 2.69 -4.70
CA ALA A 42 -13.37 3.36 -3.53
C ALA A 42 -13.60 2.57 -2.23
N ASP A 43 -14.79 2.01 -2.04
CA ASP A 43 -15.14 1.19 -0.86
C ASP A 43 -14.31 -0.09 -0.82
N ASN A 44 -14.17 -0.79 -1.96
CA ASN A 44 -13.33 -1.97 -2.08
C ASN A 44 -11.86 -1.67 -1.80
N PHE A 45 -11.36 -0.54 -2.33
CA PHE A 45 -9.99 -0.11 -2.12
C PHE A 45 -9.75 0.28 -0.66
N LEU A 46 -10.68 1.01 -0.04
CA LEU A 46 -10.63 1.40 1.36
C LEU A 46 -10.56 0.18 2.28
N ALA A 47 -11.31 -0.88 1.99
CA ALA A 47 -11.34 -2.10 2.81
C ALA A 47 -10.00 -2.86 2.78
N ARG A 48 -9.19 -2.69 1.74
CA ARG A 48 -7.97 -3.46 1.52
C ARG A 48 -6.69 -2.67 1.69
N SER A 49 -6.63 -1.43 1.22
CA SER A 49 -5.40 -0.63 1.18
C SER A 49 -4.95 -0.17 2.56
N SER A 50 -3.64 -0.15 2.76
CA SER A 50 -2.98 0.46 3.92
C SER A 50 -2.46 1.87 3.64
N LEU A 51 -2.58 2.33 2.40
CA LEU A 51 -1.94 3.55 1.90
C LEU A 51 -2.93 4.71 1.69
N ILE A 52 -4.18 4.51 2.07
CA ILE A 52 -5.22 5.55 2.06
C ILE A 52 -5.14 6.36 3.35
N SER A 53 -5.23 7.68 3.25
CA SER A 53 -5.42 8.56 4.39
C SER A 53 -6.88 8.98 4.56
N GLU A 54 -7.59 9.20 3.46
CA GLU A 54 -8.96 9.72 3.49
C GLU A 54 -9.71 9.37 2.18
N VAL A 55 -11.00 9.14 2.27
CA VAL A 55 -11.89 8.98 1.13
C VAL A 55 -13.02 9.99 1.23
N PHE A 56 -13.33 10.67 0.13
CA PHE A 56 -14.46 11.57 -0.02
C PHE A 56 -15.51 10.90 -0.91
N SER A 57 -16.67 10.56 -0.34
CA SER A 57 -17.76 9.89 -1.07
C SER A 57 -19.15 10.36 -0.58
N PRO A 58 -19.98 10.99 -1.43
CA PRO A 58 -19.65 11.47 -2.75
C PRO A 58 -18.55 12.52 -2.69
N GLY A 59 -17.74 12.58 -3.76
CA GLY A 59 -16.64 13.53 -3.86
C GLY A 59 -16.35 13.95 -5.29
N GLY A 60 -15.58 15.01 -5.44
CA GLY A 60 -15.19 15.55 -6.72
C GLY A 60 -13.97 16.45 -6.64
N ILE A 61 -13.63 17.07 -7.75
CA ILE A 61 -12.46 17.90 -7.92
C ILE A 61 -12.88 19.21 -8.57
N VAL A 62 -12.26 20.31 -8.12
CA VAL A 62 -12.40 21.64 -8.71
C VAL A 62 -11.02 22.26 -8.89
N SER A 63 -10.90 23.23 -9.80
CA SER A 63 -9.70 24.05 -9.92
C SER A 63 -9.54 24.95 -8.70
N ILE A 64 -8.30 25.32 -8.39
CA ILE A 64 -7.98 26.16 -7.25
C ILE A 64 -8.64 27.54 -7.31
N GLU A 65 -8.78 28.10 -8.53
CA GLU A 65 -9.27 29.46 -8.79
C GLU A 65 -10.75 29.68 -8.40
N ASN A 66 -11.58 28.66 -8.55
CA ASN A 66 -13.03 28.73 -8.33
C ASN A 66 -13.48 27.86 -7.14
N THR A 67 -12.58 27.65 -6.17
CA THR A 67 -12.84 26.68 -5.10
C THR A 67 -14.08 27.02 -4.27
N ILE A 68 -14.22 28.29 -3.82
CA ILE A 68 -15.27 28.67 -2.86
C ILE A 68 -16.64 28.49 -3.49
N GLU A 69 -16.88 29.07 -4.65
CA GLU A 69 -18.16 29.01 -5.36
C GLU A 69 -18.50 27.57 -5.78
N SER A 70 -17.55 26.89 -6.42
CA SER A 70 -17.78 25.55 -6.97
C SER A 70 -17.98 24.49 -5.88
N VAL A 71 -17.21 24.55 -4.79
CA VAL A 71 -17.36 23.62 -3.67
C VAL A 71 -18.62 23.92 -2.90
N SER A 72 -18.96 25.19 -2.66
CA SER A 72 -20.19 25.56 -1.98
C SER A 72 -21.41 25.07 -2.75
N ALA A 73 -21.44 25.30 -4.07
CA ALA A 73 -22.53 24.81 -4.93
C ALA A 73 -22.63 23.28 -4.88
N SER A 74 -21.48 22.58 -4.91
CA SER A 74 -21.44 21.12 -4.82
C SER A 74 -21.99 20.63 -3.47
N PHE A 75 -21.60 21.23 -2.35
CA PHE A 75 -22.09 20.85 -1.03
C PHE A 75 -23.59 21.16 -0.84
N LEU A 76 -24.07 22.25 -1.43
CA LEU A 76 -25.51 22.58 -1.37
C LEU A 76 -26.36 21.61 -2.18
N ALA A 77 -25.80 21.04 -3.25
CA ALA A 77 -26.49 20.02 -4.05
C ALA A 77 -26.57 18.65 -3.37
N LEU A 78 -25.82 18.42 -2.28
CA LEU A 78 -25.89 17.16 -1.53
C LEU A 78 -27.12 17.12 -0.66
N GLU A 79 -27.83 16.00 -0.68
CA GLU A 79 -28.92 15.69 0.26
C GLU A 79 -28.36 15.26 1.61
N ILE A 80 -28.02 16.25 2.47
CA ILE A 80 -27.45 16.01 3.80
C ILE A 80 -28.53 16.31 4.84
N GLN A 81 -28.73 15.37 5.76
CA GLN A 81 -29.57 15.55 6.95
C GLN A 81 -28.68 15.87 8.16
N GLY A 82 -29.16 16.75 9.03
CA GLY A 82 -28.44 17.15 10.24
C GLY A 82 -27.43 18.26 10.03
N SER A 83 -26.64 18.48 11.06
CA SER A 83 -25.61 19.52 11.11
C SER A 83 -24.33 19.13 10.36
N VAL A 84 -23.65 20.13 9.80
CA VAL A 84 -22.40 19.90 9.06
C VAL A 84 -21.23 20.70 9.63
N ALA A 85 -20.01 20.23 9.42
CA ALA A 85 -18.81 21.02 9.58
C ALA A 85 -17.97 20.97 8.29
N VAL A 86 -17.41 22.11 7.89
CA VAL A 86 -16.45 22.18 6.79
C VAL A 86 -15.05 22.14 7.39
N LYS A 87 -14.26 21.12 7.02
CA LYS A 87 -12.87 20.98 7.42
C LYS A 87 -11.96 20.95 6.20
N SER A 88 -10.81 21.57 6.30
CA SER A 88 -9.82 21.63 5.22
C SER A 88 -8.46 21.09 5.64
N SER A 89 -7.75 20.56 4.68
CA SER A 89 -6.38 20.08 4.80
C SER A 89 -5.62 20.28 3.50
N ARG A 90 -4.34 19.96 3.47
CA ARG A 90 -3.52 20.01 2.25
C ARG A 90 -2.45 18.95 2.24
N SER A 91 -2.08 18.53 1.04
CA SER A 91 -0.87 17.80 0.71
C SER A 91 0.00 18.64 -0.23
N GLY A 92 1.31 18.45 -0.14
CA GLY A 92 2.26 19.21 -0.97
C GLY A 92 2.62 20.58 -0.38
N GLU A 93 3.12 21.45 -1.24
CA GLU A 93 3.65 22.76 -0.85
C GLU A 93 2.59 23.77 -0.46
N ARG A 94 3.09 24.87 0.11
CA ARG A 94 2.25 26.02 0.42
C ARG A 94 2.02 26.82 -0.87
N ILE A 95 0.77 27.09 -1.19
CA ILE A 95 0.42 28.00 -2.31
C ILE A 95 0.14 29.37 -1.73
N GLU A 96 0.78 30.39 -2.32
CA GLU A 96 0.56 31.79 -1.94
C GLU A 96 -0.90 32.17 -2.18
N GLY A 97 -1.50 32.89 -1.22
CA GLY A 97 -2.93 33.24 -1.29
C GLY A 97 -3.89 32.12 -0.89
N TRP A 98 -3.41 30.90 -0.64
CA TRP A 98 -4.26 29.79 -0.17
C TRP A 98 -4.18 29.63 1.36
N SER A 99 -5.27 29.95 2.02
CA SER A 99 -5.47 29.67 3.45
C SER A 99 -6.57 28.63 3.63
N SER A 100 -6.19 27.40 3.97
CA SER A 100 -7.17 26.31 4.18
C SER A 100 -8.25 26.69 5.19
N ARG A 101 -7.86 27.43 6.26
CA ARG A 101 -8.79 27.84 7.32
C ARG A 101 -9.79 28.91 6.82
N GLU A 102 -9.31 29.89 6.06
CA GLU A 102 -10.15 30.97 5.53
C GLU A 102 -11.15 30.42 4.51
N ILE A 103 -10.69 29.59 3.57
CA ILE A 103 -11.55 28.99 2.55
C ILE A 103 -12.62 28.07 3.18
N ALA A 104 -12.27 27.28 4.19
CA ALA A 104 -13.26 26.50 4.91
C ALA A 104 -14.26 27.37 5.66
N GLY A 105 -13.82 28.52 6.20
CA GLY A 105 -14.67 29.50 6.85
C GLY A 105 -15.65 30.19 5.88
N GLU A 106 -15.17 30.60 4.72
CA GLU A 106 -16.01 31.24 3.69
C GLU A 106 -17.05 30.26 3.13
N ILE A 107 -16.66 29.03 2.80
CA ILE A 107 -17.60 27.99 2.37
C ILE A 107 -18.63 27.69 3.48
N GLY A 108 -18.18 27.58 4.73
CA GLY A 108 -19.08 27.43 5.88
C GLY A 108 -20.09 28.56 5.98
N GLY A 109 -19.65 29.81 5.78
CA GLY A 109 -20.51 31.01 5.75
C GLY A 109 -21.55 30.96 4.63
N MET A 110 -21.18 30.50 3.43
CA MET A 110 -22.13 30.31 2.31
C MET A 110 -23.17 29.25 2.62
N LEU A 111 -22.77 28.15 3.29
CA LEU A 111 -23.70 27.10 3.70
C LEU A 111 -24.69 27.59 4.76
N VAL A 112 -24.22 28.39 5.74
CA VAL A 112 -25.10 29.06 6.74
C VAL A 112 -26.10 29.98 6.05
N ALA A 113 -25.63 30.83 5.12
CA ALA A 113 -26.48 31.75 4.39
C ALA A 113 -27.56 31.01 3.55
N ALA A 114 -27.29 29.79 3.13
CA ALA A 114 -28.23 28.90 2.45
C ALA A 114 -29.10 28.06 3.41
N GLY A 115 -29.02 28.29 4.71
CA GLY A 115 -29.85 27.61 5.72
C GLY A 115 -29.34 26.27 6.23
N ARG A 116 -28.08 25.91 5.96
CA ARG A 116 -27.46 24.70 6.55
C ARG A 116 -27.14 24.94 8.03
N ASP A 117 -27.39 23.93 8.86
CA ASP A 117 -26.99 23.95 10.26
C ASP A 117 -25.48 23.59 10.38
N ILE A 118 -24.73 24.46 11.07
CA ILE A 118 -23.28 24.28 11.26
C ILE A 118 -22.98 23.91 12.71
N ASN A 119 -22.31 22.78 12.90
CA ASN A 119 -21.81 22.34 14.19
C ASN A 119 -20.32 21.95 14.08
N LEU A 120 -19.45 22.82 14.56
CA LEU A 120 -17.99 22.62 14.44
C LEU A 120 -17.44 21.59 15.43
N THR A 121 -18.18 21.29 16.50
CA THR A 121 -17.71 20.41 17.58
C THR A 121 -18.14 18.98 17.38
N ASN A 122 -19.42 18.76 17.08
CA ASN A 122 -19.98 17.43 16.89
C ASN A 122 -20.97 17.44 15.71
N PRO A 123 -20.48 17.57 14.47
CA PRO A 123 -21.32 17.57 13.27
C PRO A 123 -21.85 16.16 12.99
N ASP A 124 -23.07 16.08 12.44
CA ASP A 124 -23.60 14.82 11.91
C ASP A 124 -22.84 14.40 10.64
N VAL A 125 -22.42 15.36 9.82
CA VAL A 125 -21.63 15.12 8.60
C VAL A 125 -20.42 16.05 8.52
N THR A 126 -19.25 15.49 8.24
CA THR A 126 -18.05 16.28 7.96
C THR A 126 -17.86 16.43 6.45
N LEU A 127 -17.94 17.67 5.97
CA LEU A 127 -17.58 18.07 4.61
C LEU A 127 -16.10 18.41 4.57
N ARG A 128 -15.40 17.84 3.62
CA ARG A 128 -13.93 18.00 3.48
C ARG A 128 -13.57 18.74 2.22
N ILE A 129 -12.51 19.51 2.37
CA ILE A 129 -11.79 20.17 1.28
C ILE A 129 -10.32 19.82 1.46
N HIS A 130 -9.69 19.31 0.42
CA HIS A 130 -8.27 18.95 0.48
C HIS A 130 -7.54 19.56 -0.71
N LEU A 131 -6.63 20.50 -0.44
CA LEU A 131 -5.74 21.03 -1.47
C LEU A 131 -4.66 20.00 -1.79
N LEU A 132 -4.63 19.59 -3.04
CA LEU A 132 -3.58 18.77 -3.64
C LEU A 132 -2.62 19.71 -4.37
N ALA A 133 -1.57 20.12 -3.69
CA ALA A 133 -0.56 21.02 -4.23
C ALA A 133 0.66 20.24 -4.75
N PRO A 134 1.42 20.78 -5.71
CA PRO A 134 2.66 20.16 -6.15
C PRO A 134 3.58 19.85 -4.99
N SER A 135 4.38 18.80 -5.11
CA SER A 135 5.39 18.42 -4.14
C SER A 135 6.77 18.73 -4.70
N ASN A 136 7.58 19.53 -4.02
CA ASN A 136 8.97 19.84 -4.41
C ASN A 136 9.96 18.70 -4.20
N GLY A 137 9.57 17.68 -3.48
CA GLY A 137 10.41 16.54 -3.29
C GLY A 137 9.93 15.40 -4.19
N THR A 138 10.56 15.18 -5.30
CA THR A 138 10.47 13.88 -5.96
C THR A 138 11.02 12.85 -5.00
N VAL A 139 10.13 12.32 -4.20
CA VAL A 139 10.46 11.23 -3.29
C VAL A 139 10.63 9.95 -4.10
N HIS A 140 10.04 9.91 -5.29
CA HIS A 140 10.05 8.75 -6.17
C HIS A 140 10.13 9.17 -7.65
N PRO A 141 10.89 8.45 -8.50
CA PRO A 141 11.00 8.73 -9.94
C PRO A 141 9.65 8.75 -10.70
N ASP A 142 8.66 8.02 -10.18
CA ASP A 142 7.31 7.95 -10.76
C ASP A 142 6.37 9.07 -10.26
N ASP A 143 6.84 9.98 -9.41
CA ASP A 143 6.03 11.10 -8.98
C ASP A 143 5.87 12.07 -10.14
N PHE A 144 4.64 12.47 -10.42
CA PHE A 144 4.35 13.46 -11.44
C PHE A 144 3.93 14.78 -10.79
N VAL A 145 4.31 15.88 -11.44
CA VAL A 145 3.85 17.22 -11.08
C VAL A 145 2.49 17.41 -11.71
N ALA A 146 1.47 17.58 -10.88
CA ALA A 146 0.13 17.95 -11.31
C ALA A 146 -0.12 19.42 -11.00
N GLU A 147 -0.97 20.06 -11.78
CA GLU A 147 -1.51 21.37 -11.42
C GLU A 147 -2.25 21.27 -10.08
N PRO A 148 -2.20 22.32 -9.23
CA PRO A 148 -2.90 22.29 -7.97
C PRO A 148 -4.40 22.18 -8.18
N VAL A 149 -5.02 21.24 -7.50
CA VAL A 149 -6.47 21.00 -7.54
C VAL A 149 -7.03 20.84 -6.14
N VAL A 150 -8.32 21.04 -5.99
CA VAL A 150 -9.02 20.86 -4.72
C VAL A 150 -9.98 19.70 -4.82
N ALA A 151 -9.73 18.69 -4.01
CA ALA A 151 -10.67 17.61 -3.77
C ALA A 151 -11.68 18.04 -2.70
N TRP A 152 -12.94 17.66 -2.89
CA TRP A 152 -14.03 17.94 -1.96
C TRP A 152 -14.94 16.73 -1.82
N GLY A 153 -15.66 16.62 -0.70
CA GLY A 153 -16.69 15.60 -0.50
C GLY A 153 -17.03 15.33 0.94
N ILE A 154 -17.82 14.29 1.16
CA ILE A 154 -18.15 13.77 2.48
C ILE A 154 -17.07 12.77 2.87
N THR A 155 -16.44 12.97 4.04
CA THR A 155 -15.45 12.05 4.56
C THR A 155 -16.06 10.71 4.94
N ILE A 156 -15.47 9.62 4.44
CA ILE A 156 -15.56 8.28 4.98
C ILE A 156 -14.27 8.00 5.75
N GLN A 157 -14.42 7.73 7.06
CA GLN A 157 -13.28 7.35 7.90
C GLN A 157 -13.08 5.83 7.89
N GLN A 158 -11.84 5.42 7.63
CA GLN A 158 -11.40 4.04 7.88
C GLN A 158 -11.04 3.91 9.37
N GLY A 159 -11.48 2.83 10.00
CA GLY A 159 -10.96 2.44 11.30
C GLY A 159 -9.45 2.18 11.21
N ASP A 160 -8.65 2.84 12.03
CA ASP A 160 -7.19 2.69 12.02
C ASP A 160 -6.74 1.80 13.19
N ASP A 161 -6.50 0.51 12.91
CA ASP A 161 -5.90 -0.45 13.84
C ASP A 161 -4.43 -0.78 13.53
N TRP A 162 -3.80 -0.02 12.61
CA TRP A 162 -2.41 -0.25 12.19
C TRP A 162 -1.40 -0.26 13.34
N PRO A 163 -1.50 0.64 14.35
CA PRO A 163 -0.62 0.58 15.50
C PRO A 163 -0.69 -0.75 16.24
N GLU A 164 -1.91 -1.30 16.39
CA GLU A 164 -2.17 -2.57 17.08
C GLU A 164 -1.63 -3.80 16.32
N ARG A 165 -1.36 -3.66 15.03
CA ARG A 165 -0.79 -4.74 14.20
C ARG A 165 0.72 -4.77 14.19
N ARG A 166 1.38 -3.76 14.76
CA ARG A 166 2.85 -3.73 14.82
C ARG A 166 3.39 -4.92 15.60
N ALA A 167 4.59 -5.35 15.22
CA ALA A 167 5.21 -6.55 15.77
C ALA A 167 5.18 -6.66 17.30
N PRO A 168 5.46 -5.59 18.11
CA PRO A 168 5.43 -5.69 19.56
C PRO A 168 4.05 -6.02 20.17
N HIS A 169 2.97 -5.81 19.41
CA HIS A 169 1.60 -6.09 19.85
C HIS A 169 1.11 -7.51 19.48
N ARG A 170 1.92 -8.26 18.72
CA ARG A 170 1.61 -9.64 18.33
C ARG A 170 2.08 -10.61 19.38
N PRO A 171 1.44 -11.80 19.51
CA PRO A 171 1.87 -12.84 20.45
C PRO A 171 3.34 -13.23 20.31
N PHE A 172 3.81 -13.30 19.07
CA PHE A 172 5.21 -13.60 18.77
C PHE A 172 5.83 -12.50 17.90
N PHE A 173 6.99 -11.96 18.31
CA PHE A 173 7.68 -10.96 17.50
C PHE A 173 9.20 -11.05 17.62
N LYS A 174 9.87 -10.47 16.62
CA LYS A 174 11.30 -10.17 16.65
C LYS A 174 11.57 -8.76 16.13
N PRO A 175 12.66 -8.10 16.53
CA PRO A 175 12.94 -6.70 16.16
C PRO A 175 13.03 -6.41 14.65
N VAL A 176 13.18 -7.44 13.82
CA VAL A 176 13.33 -7.35 12.36
C VAL A 176 12.02 -7.60 11.60
N SER A 177 10.88 -7.47 12.25
CA SER A 177 9.58 -7.66 11.60
C SER A 177 9.23 -6.50 10.66
N LEU A 178 8.59 -6.81 9.53
CA LEU A 178 8.14 -5.84 8.54
C LEU A 178 7.02 -4.94 9.09
N ASP A 179 6.99 -3.68 8.66
CA ASP A 179 5.88 -2.77 8.97
C ASP A 179 4.55 -3.30 8.39
N PRO A 180 3.45 -3.30 9.15
CA PRO A 180 2.17 -3.86 8.71
C PRO A 180 1.62 -3.21 7.43
N LYS A 181 1.81 -1.90 7.23
CA LYS A 181 1.34 -1.21 6.03
C LYS A 181 2.07 -1.68 4.78
N LEU A 182 3.40 -1.86 4.88
CA LEU A 182 4.19 -2.40 3.78
C LEU A 182 3.84 -3.87 3.53
N ALA A 183 3.69 -4.67 4.58
CA ALA A 183 3.27 -6.07 4.45
C ALA A 183 1.91 -6.19 3.74
N ARG A 184 0.92 -5.36 4.13
CA ARG A 184 -0.38 -5.29 3.49
C ARG A 184 -0.29 -4.94 2.01
N THR A 185 0.48 -3.92 1.66
CA THR A 185 0.70 -3.52 0.26
C THR A 185 1.31 -4.67 -0.54
N MET A 186 2.32 -5.35 -0.01
CA MET A 186 2.93 -6.51 -0.68
C MET A 186 1.92 -7.63 -0.92
N VAL A 187 1.09 -7.94 0.07
CA VAL A 187 0.00 -8.93 -0.02
C VAL A 187 -1.02 -8.52 -1.10
N ASN A 188 -1.43 -7.26 -1.12
CA ASN A 188 -2.36 -6.74 -2.11
C ASN A 188 -1.81 -6.82 -3.54
N LEU A 189 -0.52 -6.58 -3.73
CA LEU A 189 0.14 -6.73 -5.03
C LEU A 189 0.29 -8.20 -5.44
N ALA A 190 0.51 -9.11 -4.49
CA ALA A 190 0.67 -10.54 -4.75
C ALA A 190 -0.67 -11.24 -5.04
N CYS A 191 -1.73 -10.88 -4.31
CA CYS A 191 -3.06 -11.46 -4.46
C CYS A 191 -4.15 -10.38 -4.60
N PRO A 192 -4.14 -9.57 -5.68
CA PRO A 192 -5.09 -8.46 -5.82
C PRO A 192 -6.55 -8.91 -5.89
N LYS A 193 -6.81 -10.10 -6.42
CA LYS A 193 -8.15 -10.69 -6.55
C LYS A 193 -8.47 -11.76 -5.49
N GLY A 194 -7.64 -11.85 -4.43
CA GLY A 194 -7.72 -12.96 -3.46
C GLY A 194 -7.02 -14.22 -3.95
N GLY A 195 -7.39 -15.37 -3.39
CA GLY A 195 -6.80 -16.67 -3.73
C GLY A 195 -5.81 -17.16 -2.67
N THR A 196 -4.77 -17.87 -3.09
CA THR A 196 -3.77 -18.51 -2.23
C THR A 196 -2.42 -17.79 -2.30
N LEU A 197 -1.89 -17.44 -1.12
CA LEU A 197 -0.61 -16.73 -0.95
C LEU A 197 0.41 -17.66 -0.30
N LEU A 198 1.64 -17.69 -0.79
CA LEU A 198 2.76 -18.37 -0.14
C LEU A 198 3.88 -17.38 0.25
N ASP A 199 4.30 -17.45 1.51
CA ASP A 199 5.52 -16.83 2.04
C ASP A 199 6.55 -17.92 2.38
N PRO A 200 7.56 -18.14 1.54
CA PRO A 200 8.58 -19.18 1.75
C PRO A 200 9.64 -18.80 2.81
N PHE A 201 9.59 -17.58 3.35
CA PHE A 201 10.48 -17.07 4.40
C PHE A 201 9.66 -16.42 5.52
N CYS A 202 8.61 -17.08 6.00
CA CYS A 202 7.56 -16.44 6.78
C CYS A 202 8.01 -15.79 8.11
N GLY A 203 9.15 -16.19 8.66
CA GLY A 203 9.75 -15.56 9.84
C GLY A 203 8.76 -15.45 11.01
N THR A 204 8.39 -14.22 11.39
CA THR A 204 7.39 -13.95 12.43
C THR A 204 5.96 -13.87 11.88
N GLY A 205 5.73 -14.17 10.60
CA GLY A 205 4.41 -14.21 9.98
C GLY A 205 3.79 -12.86 9.68
N GLY A 206 4.58 -11.80 9.52
CA GLY A 206 4.05 -10.47 9.25
C GLY A 206 3.20 -10.39 7.97
N LEU A 207 3.65 -11.03 6.90
CA LEU A 207 2.94 -11.12 5.63
C LEU A 207 1.74 -12.07 5.72
N ILE A 208 1.87 -13.18 6.43
CA ILE A 208 0.79 -14.15 6.68
C ILE A 208 -0.37 -13.49 7.43
N VAL A 209 -0.09 -12.74 8.50
CA VAL A 209 -1.10 -11.99 9.27
C VAL A 209 -1.90 -11.05 8.37
N GLU A 210 -1.22 -10.28 7.52
CA GLU A 210 -1.89 -9.35 6.62
C GLU A 210 -2.68 -10.06 5.51
N GLY A 211 -2.24 -11.23 5.05
CA GLY A 211 -3.00 -12.08 4.13
C GLY A 211 -4.30 -12.58 4.75
N ILE A 212 -4.24 -13.15 5.95
CA ILE A 212 -5.42 -13.64 6.70
C ILE A 212 -6.42 -12.50 6.94
N LEU A 213 -5.95 -11.32 7.37
CA LEU A 213 -6.79 -10.13 7.59
C LEU A 213 -7.42 -9.58 6.29
N CYS A 214 -6.85 -9.90 5.11
CA CYS A 214 -7.43 -9.61 3.80
C CYS A 214 -8.42 -10.69 3.31
N GLY A 215 -8.59 -11.78 4.04
CA GLY A 215 -9.39 -12.93 3.59
C GLY A 215 -8.69 -13.76 2.51
N ILE A 216 -7.36 -13.77 2.49
CA ILE A 216 -6.53 -14.54 1.57
C ILE A 216 -6.00 -15.77 2.31
N ASP A 217 -6.18 -16.96 1.72
CA ASP A 217 -5.64 -18.19 2.29
C ASP A 217 -4.11 -18.15 2.21
N SER A 218 -3.47 -18.14 3.38
CA SER A 218 -2.07 -17.78 3.54
C SER A 218 -1.24 -18.97 4.01
N TYR A 219 -0.29 -19.35 3.20
CA TYR A 219 0.63 -20.44 3.43
C TYR A 219 2.02 -19.90 3.75
N GLY A 220 2.70 -20.49 4.71
CA GLY A 220 4.04 -20.03 5.09
C GLY A 220 5.00 -21.18 5.41
N SER A 221 6.27 -21.03 5.03
CA SER A 221 7.32 -21.91 5.48
C SER A 221 8.53 -21.15 6.00
N ASP A 222 9.23 -21.76 6.94
CA ASP A 222 10.51 -21.24 7.47
C ASP A 222 11.40 -22.42 7.85
N LEU A 223 12.68 -22.26 7.64
CA LEU A 223 13.68 -23.27 8.01
C LEU A 223 13.83 -23.41 9.54
N ALA A 224 13.59 -22.35 10.28
CA ALA A 224 13.72 -22.29 11.72
C ALA A 224 12.40 -22.67 12.43
N TRP A 225 12.35 -23.82 13.08
CA TRP A 225 11.17 -24.30 13.81
C TRP A 225 10.53 -23.27 14.76
N PRO A 226 11.29 -22.48 15.54
CA PRO A 226 10.69 -21.43 16.38
C PRO A 226 9.91 -20.36 15.60
N MET A 227 10.28 -20.09 14.33
CA MET A 227 9.54 -19.18 13.46
C MET A 227 8.21 -19.82 13.04
N VAL A 228 8.21 -21.10 12.69
CA VAL A 228 6.98 -21.84 12.35
C VAL A 228 5.97 -21.79 13.49
N VAL A 229 6.42 -22.06 14.73
CA VAL A 229 5.54 -22.01 15.92
C VAL A 229 5.01 -20.59 16.14
N GLY A 230 5.89 -19.59 16.15
CA GLY A 230 5.49 -18.20 16.40
C GLY A 230 4.62 -17.62 15.29
N THR A 231 4.82 -18.04 14.03
CA THR A 231 3.94 -17.63 12.92
C THR A 231 2.55 -18.22 13.08
N ARG A 232 2.40 -19.48 13.55
CA ARG A 232 1.08 -20.06 13.85
C ARG A 232 0.35 -19.27 14.95
N GLU A 233 1.05 -18.89 16.04
CA GLU A 233 0.47 -18.07 17.09
C GLU A 233 -0.04 -16.72 16.56
N ASN A 234 0.72 -16.07 15.67
CA ASN A 234 0.34 -14.82 15.04
C ASN A 234 -0.79 -14.98 14.02
N ALA A 235 -0.86 -16.09 13.30
CA ALA A 235 -1.94 -16.42 12.39
C ALA A 235 -3.26 -16.66 13.15
N ASP A 236 -3.24 -17.43 14.22
CA ASP A 236 -4.39 -17.62 15.13
C ASP A 236 -4.86 -16.28 15.71
N TRP A 237 -3.93 -15.41 16.09
CA TRP A 237 -4.25 -14.07 16.57
C TRP A 237 -4.93 -13.21 15.49
N ALA A 238 -4.50 -13.30 14.22
CA ALA A 238 -5.13 -12.59 13.12
C ALA A 238 -6.57 -13.07 12.88
N GLN A 239 -6.83 -14.38 12.91
CA GLN A 239 -8.19 -14.92 12.81
C GLN A 239 -9.09 -14.48 13.95
N LYS A 240 -8.60 -14.46 15.20
CA LYS A 240 -9.34 -13.95 16.36
C LYS A 240 -9.69 -12.45 16.25
N ARG A 241 -8.97 -11.69 15.45
CA ARG A 241 -9.25 -10.27 15.12
C ARG A 241 -10.15 -10.09 13.89
N GLY A 242 -10.78 -11.15 13.42
CA GLY A 242 -11.74 -11.12 12.32
C GLY A 242 -11.14 -11.42 10.95
N GLY A 243 -9.89 -11.86 10.88
CA GLY A 243 -9.29 -12.37 9.65
C GLY A 243 -10.06 -13.58 9.11
N LYS A 244 -10.36 -13.58 7.81
CA LYS A 244 -11.22 -14.59 7.16
C LYS A 244 -10.44 -15.58 6.31
N GLY A 245 -9.14 -15.35 6.08
CA GLY A 245 -8.29 -16.27 5.35
C GLY A 245 -7.93 -17.49 6.21
N ASP A 246 -7.87 -18.65 5.60
CA ASP A 246 -7.29 -19.84 6.20
C ASP A 246 -5.76 -19.76 6.19
N PHE A 247 -5.11 -20.60 6.97
CA PHE A 247 -3.65 -20.65 6.96
C PHE A 247 -3.08 -22.03 7.22
N GLU A 248 -1.90 -22.24 6.65
CA GLU A 248 -1.07 -23.41 6.97
C GLU A 248 0.40 -23.00 7.03
N ILE A 249 1.12 -23.42 8.10
CA ILE A 249 2.53 -23.10 8.30
C ILE A 249 3.33 -24.39 8.45
N ARG A 250 4.35 -24.57 7.61
CA ARG A 250 5.21 -25.77 7.61
C ARG A 250 6.67 -25.42 7.85
N ASN A 251 7.41 -26.37 8.36
CA ASN A 251 8.87 -26.27 8.44
C ASN A 251 9.48 -26.76 7.14
N GLY A 252 10.38 -25.99 6.55
CA GLY A 252 11.06 -26.40 5.34
C GLY A 252 11.87 -25.29 4.68
N SER A 253 12.63 -25.66 3.69
CA SER A 253 13.53 -24.78 2.94
C SER A 253 12.78 -24.07 1.82
N ALA A 254 13.01 -22.75 1.69
CA ALA A 254 12.50 -21.96 0.56
C ALA A 254 13.06 -22.40 -0.80
N LEU A 255 14.07 -23.26 -0.81
CA LEU A 255 14.69 -23.82 -2.03
C LEU A 255 14.02 -25.13 -2.48
N GLU A 256 13.17 -25.73 -1.64
CA GLU A 256 12.58 -27.08 -1.81
C GLU A 256 11.05 -27.03 -1.71
N LEU A 257 10.42 -25.99 -2.26
CA LEU A 257 8.98 -25.75 -2.07
C LEU A 257 8.08 -26.88 -2.61
N SER A 258 8.48 -27.56 -3.68
CA SER A 258 7.73 -28.71 -4.22
C SER A 258 7.74 -29.95 -3.32
N GLU A 259 8.66 -30.01 -2.35
CA GLU A 259 8.69 -31.08 -1.32
C GLU A 259 7.78 -30.74 -0.12
N ILE A 260 7.47 -29.45 0.04
CA ILE A 260 6.69 -28.92 1.17
C ILE A 260 5.23 -28.75 0.76
N TRP A 261 4.97 -28.27 -0.44
CA TRP A 261 3.67 -27.80 -0.90
C TRP A 261 3.27 -28.44 -2.24
N ASP A 262 2.04 -28.93 -2.32
CA ASP A 262 1.50 -29.47 -3.58
C ASP A 262 1.18 -28.34 -4.59
N GLY A 263 0.97 -27.10 -4.13
CA GLY A 263 0.59 -25.96 -4.99
C GLY A 263 -0.73 -26.19 -5.75
N PRO A 264 -0.99 -25.48 -6.86
CA PRO A 264 -0.32 -24.26 -7.25
C PRO A 264 -0.87 -23.02 -6.55
N PHE A 265 -0.02 -22.01 -6.30
CA PHE A 265 -0.38 -20.76 -5.63
C PHE A 265 -0.64 -19.60 -6.60
N ASP A 266 -1.55 -18.67 -6.20
CA ASP A 266 -1.88 -17.46 -6.95
C ASP A 266 -0.85 -16.35 -6.77
N GLY A 267 -0.26 -16.25 -5.58
CA GLY A 267 0.69 -15.23 -5.24
C GLY A 267 1.81 -15.70 -4.31
N PHE A 268 2.95 -15.01 -4.43
CA PHE A 268 4.12 -15.20 -3.59
C PHE A 268 4.54 -13.87 -3.00
N VAL A 269 4.88 -13.87 -1.71
CA VAL A 269 5.33 -12.66 -1.02
C VAL A 269 6.42 -13.01 -0.02
N PHE A 270 7.55 -12.29 -0.01
CA PHE A 270 8.62 -12.55 0.93
C PHE A 270 9.63 -11.42 1.09
N ASP A 271 10.22 -11.31 2.26
CA ASP A 271 11.40 -10.51 2.59
C ASP A 271 12.49 -11.45 3.14
N PRO A 272 13.37 -11.98 2.30
CA PRO A 272 14.35 -13.00 2.70
C PRO A 272 15.34 -12.51 3.75
N PRO A 273 15.94 -13.42 4.55
CA PRO A 273 16.89 -13.08 5.61
C PRO A 273 18.26 -12.70 5.06
N TYR A 274 18.36 -11.55 4.43
CA TYR A 274 19.65 -11.03 3.99
C TYR A 274 20.43 -10.51 5.20
N GLY A 275 21.60 -11.07 5.46
CA GLY A 275 22.49 -10.63 6.54
C GLY A 275 22.87 -9.14 6.49
N ARG A 276 23.51 -8.63 7.53
CA ARG A 276 24.03 -7.25 7.55
C ARG A 276 24.96 -7.01 6.34
N ASN A 277 24.76 -5.91 5.61
CA ASN A 277 25.45 -5.58 4.37
C ASN A 277 25.26 -6.59 3.21
N ALA A 278 24.14 -7.27 3.17
CA ALA A 278 23.81 -8.27 2.14
C ALA A 278 23.81 -7.74 0.71
N TRP A 279 23.65 -6.42 0.50
CA TRP A 279 23.82 -5.83 -0.83
C TRP A 279 25.23 -6.01 -1.42
N LYS A 280 26.20 -6.51 -0.62
CA LYS A 280 27.58 -6.80 -1.01
C LYS A 280 27.91 -8.29 -1.00
N SER A 281 27.00 -9.17 -0.57
CA SER A 281 27.25 -10.60 -0.41
C SER A 281 26.61 -11.41 -1.54
N ALA A 282 27.39 -12.26 -2.18
CA ALA A 282 26.91 -13.17 -3.22
C ALA A 282 25.94 -14.24 -2.70
N ASP A 283 26.10 -14.67 -1.44
CA ASP A 283 25.26 -15.73 -0.83
C ASP A 283 23.76 -15.36 -0.84
N GLY A 284 23.44 -14.07 -0.66
CA GLY A 284 22.05 -13.58 -0.74
C GLY A 284 21.46 -13.65 -2.14
N PHE A 285 22.28 -13.53 -3.18
CA PHE A 285 21.83 -13.64 -4.56
C PHE A 285 21.50 -15.08 -4.95
N ASP A 286 22.33 -16.04 -4.55
CA ASP A 286 22.09 -17.46 -4.81
C ASP A 286 20.80 -17.93 -4.10
N LEU A 287 20.56 -17.45 -2.88
CA LEU A 287 19.31 -17.70 -2.16
C LEU A 287 18.10 -17.14 -2.92
N LEU A 288 18.20 -15.92 -3.47
CA LEU A 288 17.14 -15.32 -4.27
C LEU A 288 16.88 -16.13 -5.55
N GLU A 289 17.92 -16.49 -6.31
CA GLU A 289 17.76 -17.30 -7.54
C GLU A 289 17.10 -18.66 -7.25
N GLY A 290 17.54 -19.34 -6.20
CA GLY A 290 16.95 -20.60 -5.78
C GLY A 290 15.48 -20.47 -5.38
N ALA A 291 15.17 -19.47 -4.58
CA ALA A 291 13.78 -19.20 -4.15
C ALA A 291 12.86 -18.85 -5.32
N LEU A 292 13.33 -18.02 -6.28
CA LEU A 292 12.58 -17.71 -7.50
C LEU A 292 12.24 -18.97 -8.30
N SER A 293 13.21 -19.89 -8.45
CA SER A 293 13.03 -21.16 -9.13
C SER A 293 12.06 -22.08 -8.39
N ALA A 294 12.19 -22.15 -7.05
CA ALA A 294 11.30 -22.95 -6.22
C ALA A 294 9.85 -22.41 -6.24
N CYS A 295 9.65 -21.10 -6.18
CA CYS A 295 8.33 -20.50 -6.35
C CYS A 295 7.69 -20.87 -7.70
N THR A 296 8.51 -20.94 -8.75
CA THR A 296 8.04 -21.33 -10.08
C THR A 296 7.44 -22.73 -10.11
N SER A 297 8.04 -23.70 -9.40
CA SER A 297 7.59 -25.11 -9.41
C SER A 297 6.20 -25.30 -8.79
N VAL A 298 5.77 -24.38 -7.92
CA VAL A 298 4.47 -24.43 -7.22
C VAL A 298 3.56 -23.24 -7.58
N SER A 299 3.81 -22.55 -8.69
CA SER A 299 3.05 -21.37 -9.12
C SER A 299 1.95 -21.70 -10.14
N LYS A 300 0.83 -20.99 -10.07
CA LYS A 300 -0.12 -20.88 -11.17
C LYS A 300 0.48 -20.09 -12.33
N LYS A 301 -0.06 -20.30 -13.52
CA LYS A 301 0.20 -19.39 -14.65
C LYS A 301 -0.33 -18.01 -14.31
N HIS A 302 0.46 -16.98 -14.60
CA HIS A 302 0.16 -15.58 -14.26
C HIS A 302 0.13 -15.27 -12.74
N ALA A 303 0.66 -16.15 -11.90
CA ALA A 303 0.87 -15.83 -10.49
C ALA A 303 1.72 -14.56 -10.31
N ASN A 304 1.44 -13.78 -9.27
CA ASN A 304 2.27 -12.63 -8.91
C ASN A 304 3.32 -13.04 -7.88
N LEU A 305 4.47 -12.38 -7.93
CA LEU A 305 5.53 -12.48 -6.93
C LEU A 305 5.97 -11.09 -6.50
N VAL A 306 5.93 -10.84 -5.19
CA VAL A 306 6.35 -9.56 -4.61
C VAL A 306 7.42 -9.83 -3.57
N THR A 307 8.61 -9.28 -3.79
CA THR A 307 9.73 -9.47 -2.85
C THR A 307 10.46 -8.16 -2.58
N LEU A 308 11.11 -8.11 -1.44
CA LEU A 308 12.04 -7.05 -1.09
C LEU A 308 13.46 -7.55 -1.28
N ILE A 309 14.32 -6.75 -1.89
CA ILE A 309 15.77 -7.01 -1.92
C ILE A 309 16.52 -5.85 -1.26
N PRO A 310 17.72 -6.09 -0.70
CA PRO A 310 18.53 -5.01 -0.16
C PRO A 310 18.83 -3.97 -1.22
N TRP A 311 18.74 -2.68 -0.86
CA TRP A 311 19.07 -1.59 -1.77
C TRP A 311 19.92 -0.54 -1.06
N PRO A 312 20.94 0.05 -1.73
CA PRO A 312 21.73 1.11 -1.13
C PRO A 312 20.87 2.35 -0.85
N PRO A 313 20.88 2.91 0.36
CA PRO A 313 20.10 4.11 0.67
C PRO A 313 20.48 5.33 -0.17
N SER A 314 21.72 5.43 -0.64
CA SER A 314 22.22 6.48 -1.54
C SER A 314 21.60 6.40 -2.94
N SER A 315 21.20 5.22 -3.40
CA SER A 315 20.69 5.00 -4.74
C SER A 315 19.17 5.08 -4.87
N ILE A 316 18.47 5.55 -3.84
CA ILE A 316 17.00 5.70 -3.90
C ILE A 316 16.56 6.77 -4.91
N ALA A 317 17.33 7.84 -5.04
CA ALA A 317 17.07 8.92 -5.97
C ALA A 317 17.69 8.71 -7.36
N GLU A 318 18.45 7.63 -7.55
CA GLU A 318 19.10 7.29 -8.80
C GLU A 318 18.22 6.38 -9.65
N SER A 319 18.52 6.30 -10.94
CA SER A 319 17.87 5.31 -11.81
C SER A 319 18.13 3.88 -11.31
N VAL A 320 17.11 3.06 -11.27
CA VAL A 320 17.22 1.63 -10.92
C VAL A 320 18.24 0.91 -11.82
N GLU A 321 18.35 1.34 -13.08
CA GLU A 321 19.22 0.75 -14.09
C GLU A 321 20.72 0.84 -13.72
N THR A 322 21.12 1.82 -12.91
CA THR A 322 22.51 2.01 -12.45
C THR A 322 22.76 1.40 -11.07
N GLY A 323 21.71 0.90 -10.40
CA GLY A 323 21.79 0.36 -9.07
C GLY A 323 22.39 -1.05 -9.01
N THR A 324 22.89 -1.40 -7.83
CA THR A 324 23.42 -2.74 -7.54
C THR A 324 22.82 -3.30 -6.27
N SER A 325 22.59 -4.61 -6.24
CA SER A 325 22.19 -5.35 -5.05
C SER A 325 22.90 -6.69 -5.02
N PHE A 326 23.28 -7.18 -3.83
CA PHE A 326 24.08 -8.40 -3.68
C PHE A 326 25.45 -8.38 -4.42
N GLY A 327 25.99 -7.20 -4.70
CA GLY A 327 27.17 -7.07 -5.54
C GLY A 327 26.91 -7.32 -7.04
N LYS A 328 25.64 -7.46 -7.43
CA LYS A 328 25.17 -7.69 -8.79
C LYS A 328 24.58 -6.43 -9.40
N SER A 329 24.76 -6.25 -10.69
CA SER A 329 24.11 -5.21 -11.48
C SER A 329 22.60 -5.47 -11.59
N TRP A 330 21.85 -4.43 -11.90
CA TRP A 330 20.42 -4.56 -12.12
C TRP A 330 20.08 -5.54 -13.28
N ASP A 331 20.93 -5.59 -14.32
CA ASP A 331 20.74 -6.53 -15.43
C ASP A 331 20.95 -7.99 -15.03
N GLU A 332 21.89 -8.28 -14.13
CA GLU A 332 22.04 -9.62 -13.57
C GLU A 332 20.81 -10.02 -12.74
N ILE A 333 20.25 -9.10 -11.96
CA ILE A 333 19.02 -9.32 -11.19
C ILE A 333 17.84 -9.58 -12.14
N LYS A 334 17.63 -8.74 -13.17
CA LYS A 334 16.59 -8.97 -14.19
C LYS A 334 16.75 -10.33 -14.87
N THR A 335 17.98 -10.72 -15.14
CA THR A 335 18.31 -12.01 -15.76
C THR A 335 17.92 -13.19 -14.86
N ALA A 336 18.17 -13.11 -13.54
CA ALA A 336 17.79 -14.13 -12.57
C ALA A 336 16.27 -14.35 -12.56
N PHE A 337 15.49 -13.27 -12.45
CA PHE A 337 14.03 -13.34 -12.54
C PHE A 337 13.57 -13.97 -13.86
N SER A 338 14.13 -13.51 -14.98
CA SER A 338 13.75 -14.02 -16.30
C SER A 338 14.07 -15.51 -16.50
N LYS A 339 15.25 -15.97 -16.05
CA LYS A 339 15.65 -17.39 -16.09
C LYS A 339 14.72 -18.26 -15.24
N ALA A 340 14.32 -17.79 -14.06
CA ALA A 340 13.35 -18.47 -13.22
C ALA A 340 11.90 -18.38 -13.75
N GLY A 341 11.65 -17.71 -14.89
CA GLY A 341 10.34 -17.61 -15.54
C GLY A 341 9.45 -16.50 -14.99
N TRP A 342 10.03 -15.50 -14.33
CA TRP A 342 9.33 -14.32 -13.83
C TRP A 342 9.63 -13.09 -14.70
N LYS A 343 8.61 -12.29 -15.00
CA LYS A 343 8.75 -10.99 -15.68
C LYS A 343 8.56 -9.90 -14.65
N ILE A 344 9.60 -9.11 -14.37
CA ILE A 344 9.49 -7.92 -13.53
C ILE A 344 8.56 -6.92 -14.23
N VAL A 345 7.56 -6.44 -13.52
CA VAL A 345 6.56 -5.47 -14.00
C VAL A 345 6.63 -4.15 -13.26
N THR A 346 7.19 -4.14 -12.05
CA THR A 346 7.35 -2.90 -11.26
C THR A 346 8.50 -3.06 -10.29
N THR A 347 9.22 -1.97 -10.08
CA THR A 347 10.26 -1.83 -9.05
C THR A 347 10.05 -0.52 -8.31
N ILE A 348 10.10 -0.55 -6.98
CA ILE A 348 9.86 0.61 -6.15
C ILE A 348 10.89 0.65 -5.03
N PRO A 349 11.79 1.65 -4.98
CA PRO A 349 12.73 1.81 -3.89
C PRO A 349 12.02 2.32 -2.64
N ILE A 350 12.23 1.65 -1.51
CA ILE A 350 11.62 1.97 -0.23
C ILE A 350 12.70 2.32 0.78
N ARG A 351 12.65 3.52 1.34
CA ARG A 351 13.49 3.92 2.47
C ARG A 351 12.88 3.38 3.77
N VAL A 352 13.60 2.49 4.42
CA VAL A 352 13.19 1.95 5.73
C VAL A 352 13.65 2.91 6.84
N HIS A 353 14.95 3.29 6.81
CA HIS A 353 15.53 4.34 7.68
C HIS A 353 16.80 4.90 7.03
N ARG A 354 17.51 5.80 7.74
CA ARG A 354 18.67 6.52 7.17
C ARG A 354 19.75 5.62 6.56
N SER A 355 19.95 4.43 7.12
CA SER A 355 20.99 3.47 6.68
C SER A 355 20.46 2.19 6.07
N LEU A 356 19.16 2.08 5.82
CA LEU A 356 18.54 0.90 5.24
C LEU A 356 17.49 1.28 4.21
N ALA A 357 17.65 0.74 3.01
CA ALA A 357 16.64 0.77 1.96
C ALA A 357 16.37 -0.64 1.43
N ARG A 358 15.24 -0.81 0.80
CA ARG A 358 14.80 -2.01 0.10
C ARG A 358 14.32 -1.63 -1.30
N MET A 359 14.53 -2.52 -2.26
CA MET A 359 13.83 -2.46 -3.54
C MET A 359 12.67 -3.45 -3.49
N LEU A 360 11.43 -2.96 -3.57
CA LEU A 360 10.28 -3.81 -3.82
C LEU A 360 10.29 -4.18 -5.30
N ILE A 361 10.23 -5.47 -5.59
CA ILE A 361 10.10 -6.01 -6.94
C ILE A 361 8.75 -6.72 -7.02
N HIS A 362 7.93 -6.30 -7.98
CA HIS A 362 6.72 -7.02 -8.37
C HIS A 362 6.98 -7.68 -9.73
N ALA A 363 6.81 -8.98 -9.80
CA ALA A 363 6.97 -9.78 -11.01
C ALA A 363 5.75 -10.68 -11.24
N VAL A 364 5.55 -11.08 -12.50
CA VAL A 364 4.44 -11.94 -12.90
C VAL A 364 5.02 -13.19 -13.58
N ARG A 365 4.42 -14.35 -13.31
CA ARG A 365 4.76 -15.63 -13.92
C ARG A 365 4.46 -15.60 -15.43
N LYS A 366 5.46 -15.94 -16.24
CA LYS A 366 5.33 -16.03 -17.71
C LYS A 366 4.44 -17.19 -18.15
#